data_ea2a337d4789d8ca63567c99b2cb7920
#
_entry.id   ea2a337d4789d8ca63567c99b2cb7920
#
_cell.length_a   1.000
_cell.length_b   1.000
_cell.length_c   1.000
_cell.angle_alpha   90.00
_cell.angle_beta   90.00
_cell.angle_gamma   90.00
#
_symmetry.space_group_name_H-M   'P 1'
#
loop_
_entity.id
_entity.type
_entity.pdbx_description
1 polymer ?
#
loop_
_entity_poly.entity_id
_entity_poly.type
_entity_poly.pdbx_seq_one_letter_code
_entity_poly.pdbx_strand_id
1 'polypeptide(L)'
;YDLWNFAYTYSCISDHSVYCGMLLLLSCTIPSFFIKRGCWLQHRAHTLALWIMFIMTVPQFADRLAPVPTTHNPKAFFAVSFLSLVVNAAAVIYQFSVIRKNKLNPFKDEIYTDKAFYKKINAENK
;
A
#
# COMPACT_ATOMS: atom_id res chain seq x y z
N TYR A 1 5.07 0.03 1.53
CA TYR A 1 4.25 -0.83 0.67
C TYR A 1 3.45 -0.01 -0.36
N ASP A 2 2.72 1.02 0.03
CA ASP A 2 1.92 1.86 -0.87
C ASP A 2 2.75 2.47 -2.00
N LEU A 3 3.88 3.04 -1.66
CA LEU A 3 4.77 3.67 -2.62
C LEU A 3 5.36 2.66 -3.61
N TRP A 4 5.71 1.46 -3.13
CA TRP A 4 6.16 0.37 -3.99
C TRP A 4 5.05 -0.09 -4.93
N ASN A 5 3.84 -0.26 -4.41
CA ASN A 5 2.70 -0.69 -5.21
C ASN A 5 2.30 0.37 -6.26
N PHE A 6 2.41 1.65 -5.91
CA PHE A 6 2.21 2.74 -6.87
C PHE A 6 3.27 2.73 -7.97
N ALA A 7 4.55 2.55 -7.61
CA ALA A 7 5.64 2.46 -8.58
C ALA A 7 5.46 1.26 -9.51
N TYR A 8 5.06 0.11 -8.96
CA TYR A 8 4.78 -1.08 -9.74
C TYR A 8 3.61 -0.88 -10.72
N THR A 9 2.47 -0.36 -10.25
CA THR A 9 1.31 -0.10 -11.11
C THR A 9 1.62 0.93 -12.20
N TYR A 10 2.33 1.99 -11.88
CA TYR A 10 2.75 3.00 -12.85
C TYR A 10 3.68 2.42 -13.92
N SER A 11 4.51 1.44 -13.55
CA SER A 11 5.47 0.81 -14.46
C SER A 11 4.84 -0.25 -15.37
N CYS A 12 3.91 -1.03 -14.85
CA CYS A 12 3.37 -2.22 -15.52
C CYS A 12 2.07 -1.96 -16.27
N ILE A 13 1.31 -0.94 -15.86
CA ILE A 13 -0.01 -0.63 -16.41
C ILE A 13 0.02 0.79 -16.96
N SER A 14 0.49 0.95 -18.21
CA SER A 14 0.68 2.26 -18.82
C SER A 14 -0.62 3.07 -18.94
N ASP A 15 -1.72 2.41 -19.24
CA ASP A 15 -3.00 3.08 -19.55
C ASP A 15 -3.86 3.37 -18.31
N HIS A 16 -3.68 2.59 -17.23
CA HIS A 16 -4.52 2.65 -16.03
C HIS A 16 -3.71 2.87 -14.74
N SER A 17 -2.43 3.19 -14.84
CA SER A 17 -1.52 3.26 -13.69
C SER A 17 -1.96 4.26 -12.61
N VAL A 18 -2.37 5.45 -13.01
CA VAL A 18 -2.85 6.48 -12.05
C VAL A 18 -4.17 6.05 -11.43
N TYR A 19 -5.09 5.56 -12.24
CA TYR A 19 -6.40 5.08 -11.80
C TYR A 19 -6.27 3.92 -10.79
N CYS A 20 -5.51 2.87 -11.14
CA CYS A 20 -5.28 1.74 -10.26
C CYS A 20 -4.52 2.14 -8.99
N GLY A 21 -3.47 2.95 -9.11
CA GLY A 21 -2.69 3.43 -7.98
C GLY A 21 -3.51 4.29 -7.02
N MET A 22 -4.17 5.31 -7.51
CA MET A 22 -4.95 6.24 -6.69
C MET A 22 -6.18 5.58 -6.09
N LEU A 23 -7.02 4.91 -6.89
CA LEU A 23 -8.23 4.28 -6.38
C LEU A 23 -7.93 3.11 -5.46
N LEU A 24 -7.06 2.20 -5.84
CA LEU A 24 -6.75 1.04 -5.02
C LEU A 24 -6.03 1.42 -3.73
N LEU A 25 -5.08 2.36 -3.78
CA LEU A 25 -4.33 2.77 -2.59
C LEU A 25 -5.14 3.70 -1.70
N LEU A 26 -5.81 4.71 -2.23
CA LEU A 26 -6.61 5.62 -1.43
C LEU A 26 -7.81 4.92 -0.80
N SER A 27 -8.45 3.99 -1.50
CA SER A 27 -9.60 3.24 -0.98
C SER A 27 -9.28 2.39 0.25
N CYS A 28 -8.04 1.98 0.45
CA CYS A 28 -7.63 1.25 1.65
C CYS A 28 -6.94 2.15 2.69
N THR A 29 -6.26 3.21 2.25
CA THR A 29 -5.53 4.10 3.16
C THR A 29 -6.48 5.01 3.93
N ILE A 30 -7.48 5.60 3.26
CA ILE A 30 -8.48 6.45 3.91
C ILE A 30 -9.24 5.70 5.03
N PRO A 31 -9.83 4.51 4.80
CA PRO A 31 -10.48 3.76 5.86
C PRO A 31 -9.56 3.39 7.02
N SER A 32 -8.28 3.14 6.72
CA SER A 32 -7.30 2.80 7.76
C SER A 32 -6.97 3.97 8.69
N PHE A 33 -7.17 5.20 8.25
CA PHE A 33 -7.00 6.38 9.09
C PHE A 33 -8.29 6.79 9.82
N PHE A 34 -9.44 6.69 9.15
CA PHE A 34 -10.70 7.27 9.63
C PHE A 34 -11.68 6.25 10.20
N ILE A 35 -11.66 4.99 9.74
CA ILE A 35 -12.61 3.96 10.18
C ILE A 35 -11.98 3.05 11.23
N LYS A 36 -10.92 2.34 10.86
CA LYS A 36 -10.26 1.39 11.77
C LYS A 36 -8.75 1.41 11.56
N ARG A 37 -8.03 1.92 12.54
CA ARG A 37 -6.58 2.01 12.50
C ARG A 37 -5.92 0.64 12.60
N GLY A 38 -4.80 0.48 11.91
CA GLY A 38 -4.03 -0.76 11.93
C GLY A 38 -4.55 -1.88 11.02
N CYS A 39 -5.70 -1.70 10.37
CA CYS A 39 -6.32 -2.68 9.48
C CYS A 39 -6.07 -2.42 7.99
N TRP A 40 -4.96 -1.76 7.65
CA TRP A 40 -4.66 -1.40 6.26
C TRP A 40 -4.63 -2.61 5.32
N LEU A 41 -4.00 -3.71 5.72
CA LEU A 41 -3.94 -4.94 4.90
C LEU A 41 -5.31 -5.55 4.65
N GLN A 42 -6.20 -5.55 5.66
CA GLN A 42 -7.57 -6.02 5.51
C GLN A 42 -8.36 -5.13 4.54
N HIS A 43 -8.28 -3.82 4.70
CA HIS A 43 -8.92 -2.88 3.77
C HIS A 43 -8.37 -3.05 2.36
N ARG A 44 -7.05 -3.23 2.21
CA ARG A 44 -6.42 -3.50 0.92
C ARG A 44 -6.91 -4.79 0.28
N ALA A 45 -7.02 -5.87 1.05
CA ALA A 45 -7.52 -7.15 0.56
C ALA A 45 -8.98 -7.05 0.09
N HIS A 46 -9.84 -6.41 0.89
CA HIS A 46 -11.26 -6.25 0.55
C HIS A 46 -11.45 -5.37 -0.69
N THR A 47 -10.80 -4.20 -0.75
CA THR A 47 -10.96 -3.29 -1.89
C THR A 47 -10.38 -3.88 -3.17
N LEU A 48 -9.27 -4.61 -3.09
CA LEU A 48 -8.69 -5.31 -4.23
C LEU A 48 -9.62 -6.43 -4.73
N ALA A 49 -10.19 -7.23 -3.82
CA ALA A 49 -11.13 -8.29 -4.17
C ALA A 49 -12.39 -7.74 -4.87
N LEU A 50 -12.98 -6.68 -4.30
CA LEU A 50 -14.13 -6.00 -4.90
C LEU A 50 -13.81 -5.43 -6.29
N TRP A 51 -12.65 -4.80 -6.42
CA TRP A 51 -12.19 -4.25 -7.69
C TRP A 51 -11.99 -5.32 -8.76
N ILE A 52 -11.32 -6.42 -8.41
CA ILE A 52 -11.09 -7.54 -9.34
C ILE A 52 -12.42 -8.17 -9.75
N MET A 53 -13.32 -8.45 -8.81
CA MET A 53 -14.65 -9.00 -9.11
C MET A 53 -15.43 -8.07 -10.05
N PHE A 54 -15.37 -6.77 -9.81
CA PHE A 54 -16.06 -5.78 -10.62
C PHE A 54 -15.51 -5.73 -12.05
N ILE A 55 -14.18 -5.68 -12.24
CA ILE A 55 -13.55 -5.68 -13.56
C ILE A 55 -13.84 -6.99 -14.31
N MET A 56 -13.82 -8.13 -13.62
CA MET A 56 -14.13 -9.42 -14.26
C MET A 56 -15.60 -9.54 -14.68
N THR A 57 -16.51 -8.89 -13.94
CA THR A 57 -17.93 -8.89 -14.27
C THR A 57 -18.26 -7.88 -15.38
N VAL A 58 -17.57 -6.74 -15.39
CA VAL A 58 -17.75 -5.67 -16.37
C VAL A 58 -16.40 -5.37 -17.04
N PRO A 59 -15.94 -6.20 -17.98
CA PRO A 59 -14.59 -6.12 -18.55
C PRO A 59 -14.25 -4.77 -19.19
N GLN A 60 -15.26 -4.08 -19.71
CA GLN A 60 -15.10 -2.80 -20.40
C GLN A 60 -15.19 -1.57 -19.47
N PHE A 61 -15.35 -1.79 -18.16
CA PHE A 61 -15.53 -0.69 -17.22
C PHE A 61 -14.36 0.27 -17.21
N ALA A 62 -13.14 -0.26 -17.09
CA ALA A 62 -11.95 0.56 -17.04
C ALA A 62 -11.66 1.30 -18.35
N ASP A 63 -11.95 0.66 -19.48
CA ASP A 63 -11.63 1.20 -20.81
C ASP A 63 -12.68 2.16 -21.35
N ARG A 64 -13.96 1.91 -21.08
CA ARG A 64 -15.06 2.65 -21.69
C ARG A 64 -15.83 3.54 -20.73
N LEU A 65 -16.07 3.09 -19.50
CA LEU A 65 -16.91 3.82 -18.55
C LEU A 65 -16.12 4.82 -17.71
N ALA A 66 -14.84 4.53 -17.44
CA ALA A 66 -13.97 5.42 -16.67
C ALA A 66 -12.60 5.59 -17.36
N PRO A 67 -12.53 6.07 -18.61
CA PRO A 67 -11.27 6.28 -19.29
C PRO A 67 -10.53 7.45 -18.65
N VAL A 68 -9.47 7.16 -17.91
CA VAL A 68 -8.55 8.18 -17.40
C VAL A 68 -7.30 8.17 -18.27
N PRO A 69 -7.10 9.20 -19.10
CA PRO A 69 -5.90 9.27 -19.92
C PRO A 69 -4.68 9.40 -19.03
N THR A 70 -3.77 8.45 -19.13
CA THR A 70 -2.50 8.47 -18.42
C THR A 70 -1.36 8.65 -19.40
N THR A 71 -0.49 9.61 -19.12
CA THR A 71 0.73 9.82 -19.89
C THR A 71 1.88 9.11 -19.20
N HIS A 72 2.55 8.23 -19.91
CA HIS A 72 3.78 7.61 -19.42
C HIS A 72 4.93 8.62 -19.52
N ASN A 73 5.45 9.06 -18.38
CA ASN A 73 6.59 9.97 -18.31
C ASN A 73 7.81 9.23 -17.76
N PRO A 74 8.89 9.04 -18.53
CA PRO A 74 10.09 8.33 -18.07
C PRO A 74 10.76 8.97 -16.84
N LYS A 75 10.70 10.29 -16.71
CA LYS A 75 11.26 10.99 -15.55
C LYS A 75 10.43 10.73 -14.29
N ALA A 76 9.11 10.75 -14.40
CA ALA A 76 8.21 10.41 -13.30
C ALA A 76 8.36 8.94 -12.89
N PHE A 77 8.46 8.03 -13.85
CA PHE A 77 8.75 6.62 -13.61
C PHE A 77 10.02 6.42 -12.80
N PHE A 78 11.13 7.02 -13.23
CA PHE A 78 12.40 6.93 -12.52
C PHE A 78 12.32 7.52 -11.12
N ALA A 79 11.71 8.70 -10.97
CA ALA A 79 11.58 9.38 -9.68
C ALA A 79 10.75 8.56 -8.67
N VAL A 80 9.61 8.01 -9.09
CA VAL A 80 8.74 7.21 -8.21
C VAL A 80 9.41 5.88 -7.85
N SER A 81 10.06 5.22 -8.80
CA SER A 81 10.78 3.97 -8.56
C SER A 81 11.97 4.17 -7.62
N PHE A 82 12.74 5.24 -7.81
CA PHE A 82 13.86 5.58 -6.92
C PHE A 82 13.38 5.93 -5.51
N LEU A 83 12.34 6.75 -5.39
CA LEU A 83 11.74 7.09 -4.10
C LEU A 83 11.22 5.85 -3.39
N SER A 84 10.55 4.95 -4.11
CA SER A 84 10.08 3.66 -3.58
C SER A 84 11.24 2.82 -3.04
N LEU A 85 12.32 2.70 -3.81
CA LEU A 85 13.51 1.96 -3.39
C LEU A 85 14.10 2.53 -2.09
N VAL A 86 14.31 3.84 -2.03
CA VAL A 86 14.89 4.52 -0.86
C VAL A 86 14.03 4.32 0.39
N VAL A 87 12.72 4.53 0.27
CA VAL A 87 11.79 4.40 1.41
C VAL A 87 11.72 2.95 1.89
N ASN A 88 11.65 1.97 0.98
CA ASN A 88 11.62 0.57 1.37
C ASN A 88 12.95 0.11 1.99
N ALA A 89 14.09 0.54 1.44
CA ALA A 89 15.41 0.26 2.03
C ALA A 89 15.52 0.85 3.45
N ALA A 90 15.10 2.10 3.64
CA ALA A 90 15.09 2.74 4.96
C ALA A 90 14.18 1.99 5.95
N ALA A 91 13.00 1.54 5.51
CA ALA A 91 12.09 0.75 6.34
C ALA A 91 12.71 -0.60 6.76
N VAL A 92 13.38 -1.29 5.84
CA VAL A 92 14.08 -2.55 6.12
C VAL A 92 15.21 -2.33 7.11
N ILE A 93 16.06 -1.32 6.89
CA ILE A 93 17.16 -0.98 7.81
C ILE A 93 16.61 -0.64 9.21
N TYR A 94 15.52 0.14 9.26
CA TYR A 94 14.87 0.46 10.53
C TYR A 94 14.37 -0.80 11.25
N GLN A 95 13.68 -1.71 10.55
CA GLN A 95 13.19 -2.96 11.14
C GLN A 95 14.32 -3.83 11.66
N PHE A 96 15.37 -4.03 10.88
CA PHE A 96 16.55 -4.79 11.33
C PHE A 96 17.23 -4.14 12.55
N SER A 97 17.29 -2.83 12.59
CA SER A 97 17.86 -2.09 13.73
C SER A 97 17.04 -2.31 15.01
N VAL A 98 15.71 -2.29 14.91
CA VAL A 98 14.81 -2.54 16.04
C VAL A 98 14.93 -3.97 16.54
N ILE A 99 14.91 -4.95 15.62
CA ILE A 99 15.07 -6.38 15.94
C ILE A 99 16.41 -6.63 16.67
N ARG A 100 17.49 -6.09 16.10
CA ARG A 100 18.84 -6.25 16.68
C ARG A 100 18.98 -5.57 18.04
N LYS A 101 18.44 -4.36 18.17
CA LYS A 101 18.51 -3.60 19.43
C LYS A 101 17.73 -4.29 20.56
N ASN A 102 16.57 -4.83 20.27
CA ASN A 102 15.70 -5.44 21.26
C ASN A 102 15.93 -6.95 21.41
N LYS A 103 16.85 -7.55 20.63
CA LYS A 103 17.15 -8.99 20.59
C LYS A 103 15.88 -9.85 20.40
N LEU A 104 14.93 -9.36 19.62
CA LEU A 104 13.67 -10.03 19.37
C LEU A 104 13.79 -11.09 18.26
N ASN A 105 13.02 -12.14 18.38
CA ASN A 105 12.89 -13.14 17.31
C ASN A 105 11.71 -12.74 16.40
N PRO A 106 11.92 -12.34 15.13
CA PRO A 106 10.85 -11.87 14.25
C PRO A 106 9.78 -12.92 13.92
N PHE A 107 10.03 -14.21 14.22
CA PHE A 107 9.08 -15.29 13.99
C PHE A 107 8.24 -15.66 15.21
N LYS A 108 8.65 -15.23 16.41
CA LYS A 108 8.00 -15.59 17.67
C LYS A 108 7.51 -14.39 18.46
N ASP A 109 8.22 -13.27 18.33
CA ASP A 109 7.98 -12.08 19.15
C ASP A 109 7.35 -10.96 18.32
N GLU A 110 6.42 -10.24 18.92
CA GLU A 110 5.87 -9.02 18.32
C GLU A 110 6.88 -7.86 18.46
N ILE A 111 7.31 -7.32 17.33
CA ILE A 111 8.42 -6.37 17.25
C ILE A 111 8.08 -4.99 17.84
N TYR A 112 6.80 -4.61 17.86
CA TYR A 112 6.36 -3.24 18.15
C TYR A 112 5.56 -3.07 19.44
N THR A 113 5.52 -4.08 20.31
CA THR A 113 4.75 -4.08 21.58
C THR A 113 5.05 -2.89 22.50
N ASP A 114 6.30 -2.42 22.49
CA ASP A 114 6.75 -1.30 23.34
C ASP A 114 6.35 0.07 22.81
N LYS A 115 5.90 0.15 21.56
CA LYS A 115 5.56 1.43 20.93
C LYS A 115 4.20 1.93 21.42
N ALA A 116 4.15 3.20 21.83
CA ALA A 116 2.91 3.84 22.28
C ALA A 116 1.78 3.77 21.23
N PHE A 117 2.15 3.86 19.94
CA PHE A 117 1.22 3.75 18.83
C PHE A 117 0.59 2.35 18.74
N TYR A 118 1.37 1.28 18.92
CA TYR A 118 0.88 -0.10 18.94
C TYR A 118 -0.10 -0.34 20.09
N LYS A 119 0.24 0.14 21.29
CA LYS A 119 -0.64 0.04 22.47
C LYS A 119 -1.96 0.79 22.27
N LYS A 120 -1.91 1.96 21.63
CA LYS A 120 -3.11 2.74 21.29
C LYS A 120 -4.02 2.02 20.30
N ILE A 121 -3.48 1.47 19.22
CA ILE A 121 -4.25 0.70 18.23
C ILE A 121 -4.90 -0.53 18.86
N ASN A 122 -4.17 -1.26 19.70
CA ASN A 122 -4.72 -2.43 20.37
C ASN A 122 -5.80 -2.09 21.41
N ALA A 123 -5.74 -0.92 22.01
CA ALA A 123 -6.79 -0.44 22.90
C ALA A 123 -8.06 0.01 22.15
N GLU A 124 -7.91 0.61 20.97
CA GLU A 124 -9.01 1.03 20.11
C GLU A 124 -9.72 -0.15 19.40
N ASN A 125 -9.06 -1.30 19.27
CA ASN A 125 -9.56 -2.47 18.55
C ASN A 125 -10.10 -3.60 19.47
N LYS A 126 -10.08 -3.39 20.79
CA LYS A 126 -10.75 -4.25 21.77
C LYS A 126 -12.18 -3.80 21.99
#